data_62dd869a6d27a73cc64235955d7b2ad8
#
_entry.id   62dd869a6d27a73cc64235955d7b2ad8
#
_cell.length_a   1.000
_cell.length_b   1.000
_cell.length_c   1.000
_cell.angle_alpha   90.00
_cell.angle_beta   90.00
_cell.angle_gamma   90.00
#
_symmetry.space_group_name_H-M   'P 1'
#
loop_
_entity.id
_entity.type
_entity.pdbx_description
1 polymer ?
#
loop_
_entity_poly.entity_id
_entity_poly.type
_entity_poly.pdbx_seq_one_letter_code
_entity_poly.pdbx_strand_id
1 'polypeptide(L)'
;MNAWDDLAHDLDTGRIAHQLVLDCTQLSIPALREDPIRAINRYVGINLVYADQDGSGCGSGYYRPDPPTIYLHHAPWRRNAFTVLHELAHHLQRHHPEWGFHLMDIRDIKQRMRVEEMVCNHFAAEILLPTDQMTDDDLSRHPADVMAGLLLTTNLSRQAAMNAVKDRMPPYAKCVVDPQGAVTTSTATYEQYPPSKNHVHLALAALAKQAEDGPVRKSLRNAYTYSTGATLTRMWAEACRDHENRYTFIALRPEQRFGTGEIVDERFICRSPSCDVEFDSTRNLRKCNRCGAPQCPDCGTCSCEPVSTGAQCLHCWCELTPYETQHGHECM
;
A
#
# COMPACT_ATOMS: atom_id res chain seq x y z
N MET A 1 -25.51 13.78 24.49
CA MET A 1 -25.08 13.57 23.10
C MET A 1 -24.46 12.17 23.07
N ASN A 2 -24.89 11.35 22.18
CA ASN A 2 -24.44 9.97 22.07
C ASN A 2 -23.08 9.97 21.34
N ALA A 3 -22.23 8.98 21.61
CA ALA A 3 -20.92 8.87 20.93
C ALA A 3 -21.04 8.87 19.40
N TRP A 4 -22.11 8.31 18.87
CA TRP A 4 -22.38 8.28 17.43
C TRP A 4 -22.77 9.62 16.83
N ASP A 5 -23.43 10.51 17.59
CA ASP A 5 -23.77 11.87 17.13
C ASP A 5 -22.50 12.70 16.87
N ASP A 6 -21.51 12.61 17.77
CA ASP A 6 -20.24 13.31 17.62
C ASP A 6 -19.42 12.75 16.42
N LEU A 7 -19.37 11.42 16.28
CA LEU A 7 -18.68 10.76 15.18
C LEU A 7 -19.29 11.08 13.82
N ALA A 8 -20.64 11.12 13.76
CA ALA A 8 -21.38 11.46 12.55
C ALA A 8 -21.18 12.93 12.15
N HIS A 9 -21.07 13.83 13.12
CA HIS A 9 -20.81 15.25 12.86
C HIS A 9 -19.43 15.47 12.25
N ASP A 10 -18.40 14.80 12.78
CA ASP A 10 -17.01 14.96 12.33
C ASP A 10 -16.70 14.17 11.06
N LEU A 11 -17.49 13.15 10.73
CA LEU A 11 -17.25 12.18 9.64
C LEU A 11 -15.83 11.58 9.65
N ASP A 12 -15.27 11.40 10.86
CA ASP A 12 -13.96 10.74 11.03
C ASP A 12 -14.13 9.23 10.85
N THR A 13 -13.86 8.79 9.64
CA THR A 13 -14.06 7.39 9.22
C THR A 13 -13.20 6.40 9.99
N GLY A 14 -12.05 6.81 10.51
CA GLY A 14 -11.19 5.96 11.36
C GLY A 14 -11.83 5.74 12.74
N ARG A 15 -12.31 6.81 13.39
CA ARG A 15 -13.00 6.71 14.68
C ARG A 15 -14.34 5.97 14.58
N ILE A 16 -15.08 6.17 13.48
CA ILE A 16 -16.30 5.41 13.18
C ILE A 16 -16.00 3.91 13.07
N ALA A 17 -14.98 3.54 12.32
CA ALA A 17 -14.55 2.13 12.18
C ALA A 17 -14.15 1.53 13.54
N HIS A 18 -13.38 2.26 14.32
CA HIS A 18 -12.99 1.85 15.68
C HIS A 18 -14.22 1.59 16.57
N GLN A 19 -15.19 2.48 16.56
CA GLN A 19 -16.43 2.29 17.32
C GLN A 19 -17.22 1.07 16.84
N LEU A 20 -17.28 0.82 15.51
CA LEU A 20 -17.89 -0.41 14.97
C LEU A 20 -17.17 -1.67 15.42
N VAL A 21 -15.85 -1.65 15.56
CA VAL A 21 -15.09 -2.77 16.12
C VAL A 21 -15.46 -3.01 17.58
N LEU A 22 -15.58 -1.96 18.39
CA LEU A 22 -15.99 -2.06 19.80
C LEU A 22 -17.41 -2.60 19.94
N ASP A 23 -18.33 -2.17 19.07
CA ASP A 23 -19.74 -2.57 19.10
C ASP A 23 -19.98 -3.96 18.47
N CYS A 24 -18.98 -4.53 17.81
CA CYS A 24 -19.04 -5.85 17.19
C CYS A 24 -18.94 -6.99 18.22
N THR A 25 -19.87 -7.00 19.20
CA THR A 25 -19.86 -7.96 20.32
C THR A 25 -20.28 -9.38 19.92
N GLN A 26 -20.91 -9.56 18.76
CA GLN A 26 -21.42 -10.84 18.28
C GLN A 26 -20.35 -11.70 17.62
N LEU A 27 -19.21 -11.11 17.26
CA LEU A 27 -18.06 -11.77 16.63
C LEU A 27 -16.83 -11.61 17.52
N SER A 28 -16.05 -12.68 17.64
CA SER A 28 -14.77 -12.62 18.35
C SER A 28 -13.72 -11.93 17.52
N ILE A 29 -13.28 -10.73 17.91
CA ILE A 29 -12.20 -10.00 17.25
C ILE A 29 -10.92 -10.84 17.12
N PRO A 30 -10.45 -11.56 18.16
CA PRO A 30 -9.33 -12.49 18.00
C PRO A 30 -9.54 -13.54 16.92
N ALA A 31 -10.74 -14.13 16.82
CA ALA A 31 -11.04 -15.11 15.78
C ALA A 31 -11.08 -14.50 14.39
N LEU A 32 -11.62 -13.27 14.24
CA LEU A 32 -11.59 -12.51 12.98
C LEU A 32 -10.16 -12.16 12.57
N ARG A 33 -9.28 -11.90 13.52
CA ARG A 33 -7.86 -11.60 13.27
C ARG A 33 -7.09 -12.83 12.83
N GLU A 34 -7.37 -13.99 13.44
CA GLU A 34 -6.70 -15.26 13.13
C GLU A 34 -7.14 -15.82 11.77
N ASP A 35 -8.45 -15.97 11.58
CA ASP A 35 -9.06 -16.51 10.36
C ASP A 35 -10.44 -15.89 10.12
N PRO A 36 -10.50 -14.73 9.45
CA PRO A 36 -11.76 -14.01 9.24
C PRO A 36 -12.76 -14.82 8.41
N ILE A 37 -12.31 -15.59 7.43
CA ILE A 37 -13.17 -16.41 6.59
C ILE A 37 -13.85 -17.50 7.42
N ARG A 38 -13.08 -18.21 8.24
CA ARG A 38 -13.60 -19.24 9.13
C ARG A 38 -14.52 -18.67 10.21
N ALA A 39 -14.16 -17.48 10.74
CA ALA A 39 -14.97 -16.82 11.78
C ALA A 39 -16.34 -16.42 11.24
N ILE A 40 -16.40 -15.85 10.03
CA ILE A 40 -17.66 -15.44 9.40
C ILE A 40 -18.49 -16.64 8.95
N ASN A 41 -17.87 -17.70 8.41
CA ASN A 41 -18.59 -18.93 8.06
C ASN A 41 -19.31 -19.59 9.25
N ARG A 42 -18.87 -19.31 10.47
CA ARG A 42 -19.50 -19.80 11.71
C ARG A 42 -20.55 -18.87 12.26
N TYR A 43 -20.62 -17.65 11.73
CA TYR A 43 -21.58 -16.66 12.19
C TYR A 43 -22.92 -16.84 11.48
N VAL A 44 -23.98 -17.08 12.26
CA VAL A 44 -25.30 -17.47 11.74
C VAL A 44 -26.01 -16.34 10.97
N GLY A 45 -25.56 -15.10 11.15
CA GLY A 45 -26.22 -13.92 10.58
C GLY A 45 -25.82 -13.57 9.13
N ILE A 46 -24.77 -14.18 8.59
CA ILE A 46 -24.25 -13.86 7.26
C ILE A 46 -23.84 -15.14 6.52
N ASN A 47 -24.23 -15.23 5.26
CA ASN A 47 -23.77 -16.28 4.37
C ASN A 47 -22.45 -15.85 3.71
N LEU A 48 -21.54 -16.82 3.52
CA LEU A 48 -20.32 -16.62 2.76
C LEU A 48 -20.30 -17.56 1.56
N VAL A 49 -20.16 -17.03 0.35
CA VAL A 49 -20.21 -17.76 -0.91
C VAL A 49 -19.00 -17.41 -1.76
N TYR A 50 -18.32 -18.42 -2.29
CA TYR A 50 -17.34 -18.23 -3.35
C TYR A 50 -18.05 -18.18 -4.69
N ALA A 51 -17.91 -17.08 -5.40
CA ALA A 51 -18.50 -16.86 -6.72
C ALA A 51 -17.40 -16.85 -7.80
N ASP A 52 -17.69 -17.44 -8.93
CA ASP A 52 -16.86 -17.25 -10.12
C ASP A 52 -16.96 -15.78 -10.58
N GLN A 53 -15.88 -15.27 -11.18
CA GLN A 53 -15.87 -13.90 -11.68
C GLN A 53 -16.82 -13.74 -12.86
N ASP A 54 -18.02 -13.24 -12.59
CA ASP A 54 -18.91 -12.74 -13.63
C ASP A 54 -18.44 -11.36 -14.09
N GLY A 55 -17.36 -11.26 -14.79
CA GLY A 55 -16.83 -10.11 -15.56
C GLY A 55 -17.28 -8.66 -15.29
N SER A 56 -18.13 -8.41 -14.31
CA SER A 56 -18.84 -7.14 -14.08
C SER A 56 -18.42 -6.37 -12.80
N GLY A 57 -17.48 -6.90 -12.02
CA GLY A 57 -17.06 -6.25 -10.76
C GLY A 57 -15.55 -6.03 -10.67
N CYS A 58 -15.13 -4.80 -10.37
CA CYS A 58 -13.74 -4.42 -10.11
C CYS A 58 -13.23 -4.88 -8.73
N GLY A 59 -13.93 -5.76 -8.01
CA GLY A 59 -13.64 -6.12 -6.63
C GLY A 59 -13.31 -7.59 -6.43
N SER A 60 -12.61 -7.89 -5.32
CA SER A 60 -12.37 -9.27 -4.87
C SER A 60 -13.60 -9.92 -4.22
N GLY A 61 -14.67 -9.14 -4.01
CA GLY A 61 -15.91 -9.56 -3.40
C GLY A 61 -16.94 -8.44 -3.36
N TYR A 62 -18.13 -8.76 -2.86
CA TYR A 62 -19.19 -7.79 -2.61
C TYR A 62 -20.20 -8.32 -1.58
N TYR A 63 -20.86 -7.40 -0.89
CA TYR A 63 -21.92 -7.71 0.07
C TYR A 63 -23.31 -7.50 -0.54
N ARG A 64 -24.23 -8.44 -0.28
CA ARG A 64 -25.68 -8.29 -0.54
C ARG A 64 -26.45 -8.30 0.78
N PRO A 65 -27.39 -7.36 0.99
CA PRO A 65 -28.11 -7.26 2.28
C PRO A 65 -29.25 -8.26 2.46
N ASP A 66 -29.83 -8.77 1.38
CA ASP A 66 -31.01 -9.64 1.43
C ASP A 66 -30.92 -10.85 0.49
N PRO A 67 -30.78 -12.08 1.02
CA PRO A 67 -30.36 -12.37 2.39
C PRO A 67 -28.92 -11.89 2.62
N PRO A 68 -28.51 -11.54 3.86
CA PRO A 68 -27.15 -11.09 4.14
C PRO A 68 -26.11 -12.09 3.66
N THR A 69 -25.37 -11.73 2.60
CA THR A 69 -24.42 -12.63 1.93
C THR A 69 -23.18 -11.87 1.49
N ILE A 70 -22.02 -12.37 1.85
CA ILE A 70 -20.73 -11.93 1.34
C ILE A 70 -20.33 -12.87 0.21
N TYR A 71 -20.08 -12.31 -0.95
CA TYR A 71 -19.54 -13.03 -2.11
C TYR A 71 -18.06 -12.74 -2.23
N LEU A 72 -17.22 -13.79 -2.25
CA LEU A 72 -15.78 -13.69 -2.48
C LEU A 72 -15.42 -14.29 -3.83
N HIS A 73 -14.54 -13.64 -4.55
CA HIS A 73 -13.87 -14.25 -5.70
C HIS A 73 -12.63 -15.03 -5.25
N HIS A 74 -12.18 -15.97 -6.08
CA HIS A 74 -10.94 -16.68 -5.84
C HIS A 74 -9.76 -15.71 -5.94
N ALA A 75 -9.10 -15.47 -4.81
CA ALA A 75 -7.95 -14.58 -4.69
C ALA A 75 -6.97 -15.13 -3.62
N PRO A 76 -5.73 -14.64 -3.56
CA PRO A 76 -4.81 -15.00 -2.49
C PRO A 76 -5.41 -14.79 -1.10
N TRP A 77 -5.05 -15.68 -0.16
CA TRP A 77 -5.61 -15.70 1.20
C TRP A 77 -5.65 -14.33 1.87
N ARG A 78 -4.53 -13.60 1.86
CA ARG A 78 -4.43 -12.28 2.51
C ARG A 78 -5.39 -11.24 1.93
N ARG A 79 -5.63 -11.33 0.62
CA ARG A 79 -6.61 -10.48 -0.05
C ARG A 79 -8.03 -10.85 0.38
N ASN A 80 -8.37 -12.13 0.36
CA ASN A 80 -9.68 -12.60 0.80
C ASN A 80 -9.93 -12.32 2.28
N ALA A 81 -8.90 -12.38 3.13
CA ALA A 81 -8.99 -11.99 4.53
C ALA A 81 -9.35 -10.51 4.70
N PHE A 82 -8.73 -9.62 3.94
CA PHE A 82 -9.10 -8.20 3.94
C PHE A 82 -10.50 -7.99 3.36
N THR A 83 -10.79 -8.59 2.20
CA THR A 83 -12.07 -8.42 1.50
C THR A 83 -13.24 -8.88 2.38
N VAL A 84 -13.15 -10.03 3.00
CA VAL A 84 -14.26 -10.53 3.83
C VAL A 84 -14.55 -9.64 5.04
N LEU A 85 -13.53 -9.00 5.62
CA LEU A 85 -13.70 -8.02 6.70
C LEU A 85 -14.27 -6.70 6.19
N HIS A 86 -13.85 -6.27 5.00
CA HIS A 86 -14.42 -5.10 4.33
C HIS A 86 -15.91 -5.29 4.05
N GLU A 87 -16.31 -6.44 3.51
CA GLU A 87 -17.72 -6.75 3.24
C GLU A 87 -18.53 -6.98 4.53
N LEU A 88 -17.90 -7.50 5.58
CA LEU A 88 -18.51 -7.55 6.92
C LEU A 88 -18.81 -6.14 7.43
N ALA A 89 -17.93 -5.18 7.21
CA ALA A 89 -18.15 -3.80 7.63
C ALA A 89 -19.34 -3.15 6.90
N HIS A 90 -19.57 -3.45 5.63
CA HIS A 90 -20.79 -3.06 4.93
C HIS A 90 -22.05 -3.59 5.64
N HIS A 91 -22.02 -4.88 6.04
CA HIS A 91 -23.11 -5.47 6.81
C HIS A 91 -23.32 -4.75 8.12
N LEU A 92 -22.25 -4.57 8.91
CA LEU A 92 -22.34 -3.93 10.22
C LEU A 92 -22.84 -2.49 10.13
N GLN A 93 -22.31 -1.68 9.22
CA GLN A 93 -22.74 -0.29 9.02
C GLN A 93 -24.24 -0.17 8.73
N ARG A 94 -24.76 -1.03 7.85
CA ARG A 94 -26.17 -0.98 7.44
C ARG A 94 -27.13 -1.49 8.50
N HIS A 95 -26.68 -2.37 9.38
CA HIS A 95 -27.51 -2.95 10.45
C HIS A 95 -27.27 -2.29 11.81
N HIS A 96 -26.31 -1.38 11.93
CA HIS A 96 -26.08 -0.66 13.17
C HIS A 96 -27.23 0.34 13.44
N PRO A 97 -27.91 0.23 14.59
CA PRO A 97 -29.16 1.00 14.83
C PRO A 97 -28.94 2.50 14.81
N GLU A 98 -27.79 3.00 15.23
CA GLU A 98 -27.49 4.44 15.29
C GLU A 98 -26.71 4.90 14.05
N TRP A 99 -25.57 4.27 13.77
CA TRP A 99 -24.75 4.65 12.62
C TRP A 99 -25.49 4.50 11.28
N GLY A 100 -26.31 3.47 11.12
CA GLY A 100 -27.10 3.27 9.90
C GLY A 100 -28.01 4.46 9.58
N PHE A 101 -28.61 5.08 10.59
CA PHE A 101 -29.40 6.31 10.40
C PHE A 101 -28.53 7.48 9.97
N HIS A 102 -27.41 7.73 10.67
CA HIS A 102 -26.50 8.82 10.32
C HIS A 102 -25.93 8.67 8.91
N LEU A 103 -25.58 7.45 8.50
CA LEU A 103 -25.10 7.16 7.15
C LEU A 103 -26.18 7.49 6.09
N MET A 104 -27.46 7.18 6.37
CA MET A 104 -28.57 7.48 5.45
C MET A 104 -28.91 8.96 5.40
N ASP A 105 -28.64 9.72 6.46
CA ASP A 105 -28.85 11.18 6.52
C ASP A 105 -27.84 11.96 5.64
N ILE A 106 -26.73 11.36 5.21
CA ILE A 106 -25.82 11.97 4.25
C ILE A 106 -26.53 12.05 2.89
N ARG A 107 -27.02 13.25 2.55
CA ARG A 107 -27.84 13.49 1.35
C ARG A 107 -27.10 13.30 0.04
N ASP A 108 -25.80 13.68 -0.01
CA ASP A 108 -24.97 13.44 -1.18
C ASP A 108 -24.61 11.95 -1.27
N ILE A 109 -25.16 11.27 -2.27
CA ILE A 109 -24.95 9.84 -2.50
C ILE A 109 -23.47 9.51 -2.71
N LYS A 110 -22.71 10.37 -3.41
CA LYS A 110 -21.27 10.14 -3.65
C LYS A 110 -20.47 10.27 -2.37
N GLN A 111 -20.80 11.26 -1.54
CA GLN A 111 -20.18 11.43 -0.22
C GLN A 111 -20.52 10.25 0.69
N ARG A 112 -21.78 9.83 0.72
CA ARG A 112 -22.23 8.67 1.51
C ARG A 112 -21.48 7.41 1.13
N MET A 113 -21.42 7.08 -0.17
CA MET A 113 -20.67 5.91 -0.65
C MET A 113 -19.18 6.00 -0.29
N ARG A 114 -18.57 7.18 -0.43
CA ARG A 114 -17.17 7.38 -0.06
C ARG A 114 -16.94 7.17 1.44
N VAL A 115 -17.80 7.68 2.29
CA VAL A 115 -17.71 7.48 3.76
C VAL A 115 -17.87 6.01 4.10
N GLU A 116 -18.90 5.33 3.56
CA GLU A 116 -19.15 3.91 3.75
C GLU A 116 -17.92 3.07 3.39
N GLU A 117 -17.34 3.28 2.20
CA GLU A 117 -16.15 2.59 1.72
C GLU A 117 -14.90 2.86 2.59
N MET A 118 -14.70 4.11 3.01
CA MET A 118 -13.57 4.44 3.87
C MET A 118 -13.69 3.79 5.25
N VAL A 119 -14.88 3.75 5.83
CA VAL A 119 -15.15 3.05 7.09
C VAL A 119 -14.88 1.55 6.93
N CYS A 120 -15.30 0.92 5.83
CA CYS A 120 -15.03 -0.49 5.57
C CYS A 120 -13.53 -0.78 5.48
N ASN A 121 -12.78 0.08 4.80
CA ASN A 121 -11.32 -0.06 4.70
C ASN A 121 -10.63 0.08 6.06
N HIS A 122 -11.03 1.07 6.87
CA HIS A 122 -10.47 1.27 8.21
C HIS A 122 -10.83 0.11 9.15
N PHE A 123 -12.08 -0.38 9.12
CA PHE A 123 -12.52 -1.53 9.91
C PHE A 123 -11.70 -2.79 9.61
N ALA A 124 -11.54 -3.14 8.32
CA ALA A 124 -10.76 -4.29 7.92
C ALA A 124 -9.29 -4.16 8.33
N ALA A 125 -8.71 -2.96 8.15
CA ALA A 125 -7.35 -2.67 8.54
C ALA A 125 -7.16 -2.79 10.07
N GLU A 126 -8.07 -2.27 10.86
CA GLU A 126 -7.99 -2.28 12.32
C GLU A 126 -8.07 -3.70 12.91
N ILE A 127 -8.97 -4.53 12.36
CA ILE A 127 -9.04 -5.94 12.80
C ILE A 127 -7.76 -6.68 12.46
N LEU A 128 -7.24 -6.53 11.24
CA LEU A 128 -6.04 -7.25 10.81
C LEU A 128 -4.77 -6.71 11.46
N LEU A 129 -4.78 -5.46 11.95
CA LEU A 129 -3.61 -4.81 12.52
C LEU A 129 -3.65 -4.86 14.05
N PRO A 130 -2.78 -5.63 14.69
CA PRO A 130 -2.62 -5.59 16.13
C PRO A 130 -1.88 -4.30 16.53
N THR A 131 -2.64 -3.25 16.87
CA THR A 131 -2.09 -1.95 17.27
C THR A 131 -1.23 -2.00 18.53
N ASP A 132 -1.46 -2.99 19.38
CA ASP A 132 -0.72 -3.28 20.60
C ASP A 132 0.69 -3.86 20.36
N GLN A 133 0.97 -4.38 19.17
CA GLN A 133 2.25 -4.97 18.81
C GLN A 133 3.24 -3.99 18.18
N MET A 134 2.85 -2.73 18.01
CA MET A 134 3.72 -1.71 17.41
C MET A 134 3.89 -0.54 18.37
N THR A 135 5.12 -0.31 18.82
CA THR A 135 5.44 0.90 19.56
C THR A 135 5.89 2.02 18.62
N ASP A 136 5.67 3.27 19.01
CA ASP A 136 6.16 4.42 18.23
C ASP A 136 7.68 4.46 18.18
N ASP A 137 8.36 3.91 19.20
CA ASP A 137 9.81 3.79 19.24
C ASP A 137 10.31 2.80 18.15
N ASP A 138 9.67 1.63 18.03
CA ASP A 138 10.00 0.65 16.98
C ASP A 138 9.77 1.24 15.60
N LEU A 139 8.64 1.91 15.38
CA LEU A 139 8.33 2.58 14.10
C LEU A 139 9.32 3.68 13.76
N SER A 140 9.81 4.43 14.75
CA SER A 140 10.77 5.51 14.52
C SER A 140 12.19 4.99 14.26
N ARG A 141 12.58 3.86 14.85
CA ARG A 141 13.92 3.29 14.76
C ARG A 141 14.05 2.23 13.67
N HIS A 142 13.03 1.39 13.51
CA HIS A 142 13.07 0.16 12.71
C HIS A 142 11.86 -0.04 11.80
N PRO A 143 11.47 0.97 11.00
CA PRO A 143 10.23 0.92 10.23
C PRO A 143 10.16 -0.22 9.20
N ALA A 144 11.27 -0.57 8.55
CA ALA A 144 11.27 -1.66 7.57
C ALA A 144 11.15 -3.03 8.26
N ASP A 145 11.80 -3.19 9.41
CA ASP A 145 11.70 -4.39 10.22
C ASP A 145 10.29 -4.58 10.79
N VAL A 146 9.67 -3.50 11.27
CA VAL A 146 8.27 -3.52 11.73
C VAL A 146 7.33 -3.94 10.61
N MET A 147 7.47 -3.38 9.40
CA MET A 147 6.63 -3.78 8.25
C MET A 147 6.81 -5.25 7.88
N ALA A 148 8.05 -5.76 7.90
CA ALA A 148 8.32 -7.18 7.65
C ALA A 148 7.76 -8.07 8.77
N GLY A 149 7.87 -7.64 10.03
CA GLY A 149 7.30 -8.31 11.20
C GLY A 149 5.78 -8.39 11.16
N LEU A 150 5.10 -7.31 10.75
CA LEU A 150 3.65 -7.31 10.55
C LEU A 150 3.21 -8.36 9.52
N LEU A 151 3.96 -8.50 8.44
CA LEU A 151 3.66 -9.53 7.44
C LEU A 151 3.80 -10.95 7.99
N LEU A 152 4.71 -11.17 8.93
CA LEU A 152 4.91 -12.45 9.59
C LEU A 152 3.78 -12.77 10.59
N THR A 153 3.38 -11.77 11.37
CA THR A 153 2.46 -11.95 12.53
C THR A 153 0.99 -11.72 12.20
N THR A 154 0.69 -11.20 11.00
CA THR A 154 -0.68 -10.84 10.60
C THR A 154 -1.04 -11.40 9.22
N ASN A 155 -2.31 -11.28 8.85
CA ASN A 155 -2.82 -11.58 7.52
C ASN A 155 -2.79 -10.38 6.56
N LEU A 156 -2.00 -9.34 6.87
CA LEU A 156 -1.85 -8.17 6.00
C LEU A 156 -1.07 -8.50 4.72
N SER A 157 -1.47 -7.88 3.61
CA SER A 157 -0.63 -7.84 2.42
C SER A 157 0.56 -6.89 2.62
N ARG A 158 1.58 -6.96 1.76
CA ARG A 158 2.74 -6.05 1.83
C ARG A 158 2.33 -4.58 1.73
N GLN A 159 1.41 -4.27 0.83
CA GLN A 159 0.84 -2.92 0.72
C GLN A 159 0.08 -2.52 1.98
N ALA A 160 -0.73 -3.42 2.53
CA ALA A 160 -1.47 -3.15 3.75
C ALA A 160 -0.54 -2.95 4.95
N ALA A 161 0.54 -3.73 5.09
CA ALA A 161 1.56 -3.54 6.12
C ALA A 161 2.26 -2.17 6.01
N MET A 162 2.55 -1.69 4.78
CA MET A 162 3.07 -0.33 4.58
C MET A 162 2.05 0.75 4.95
N ASN A 163 0.78 0.57 4.59
CA ASN A 163 -0.26 1.55 4.89
C ASN A 163 -0.60 1.58 6.37
N ALA A 164 -0.60 0.43 7.04
CA ALA A 164 -0.90 0.29 8.45
C ALA A 164 -0.01 1.14 9.37
N VAL A 165 1.23 1.36 8.97
CA VAL A 165 2.20 2.17 9.73
C VAL A 165 2.27 3.63 9.27
N LYS A 166 1.49 4.00 8.24
CA LYS A 166 1.62 5.30 7.57
C LYS A 166 1.43 6.48 8.52
N ASP A 167 0.36 6.47 9.29
CA ASP A 167 -0.05 7.63 10.10
C ASP A 167 0.67 7.70 11.45
N ARG A 168 1.36 6.62 11.85
CA ARG A 168 2.15 6.54 13.09
C ARG A 168 3.64 6.80 12.89
N MET A 169 4.08 6.91 11.65
CA MET A 169 5.50 7.15 11.33
C MET A 169 5.78 8.63 11.13
N PRO A 170 7.01 9.08 11.45
CA PRO A 170 7.51 10.36 10.96
C PRO A 170 7.53 10.39 9.43
N PRO A 171 7.85 11.55 8.79
CA PRO A 171 7.87 11.66 7.32
C PRO A 171 8.82 10.66 6.67
N TYR A 172 8.27 9.59 6.11
CA TYR A 172 8.99 8.53 5.40
C TYR A 172 8.42 8.31 3.99
N ALA A 173 9.30 8.07 3.04
CA ALA A 173 8.96 7.34 1.84
C ALA A 173 9.20 5.84 2.08
N LYS A 174 8.28 5.00 1.61
CA LYS A 174 8.34 3.55 1.78
C LYS A 174 8.10 2.87 0.45
N CYS A 175 8.77 1.76 0.23
CA CYS A 175 8.50 0.90 -0.92
C CYS A 175 8.77 -0.57 -0.62
N VAL A 176 8.24 -1.42 -1.48
CA VAL A 176 8.56 -2.84 -1.56
C VAL A 176 9.30 -3.09 -2.87
N VAL A 177 10.41 -3.79 -2.80
CA VAL A 177 11.27 -4.11 -3.92
C VAL A 177 11.27 -5.61 -4.11
N ASP A 178 11.11 -6.07 -5.35
CA ASP A 178 11.19 -7.48 -5.72
C ASP A 178 12.65 -7.98 -5.78
N PRO A 179 12.89 -9.29 -5.90
CA PRO A 179 14.24 -9.83 -5.98
C PRO A 179 15.08 -9.33 -7.17
N GLN A 180 14.46 -8.78 -8.21
CA GLN A 180 15.14 -8.18 -9.35
C GLN A 180 15.45 -6.69 -9.13
N GLY A 181 15.04 -6.13 -7.99
CA GLY A 181 15.30 -4.75 -7.63
C GLY A 181 14.25 -3.74 -8.12
N ALA A 182 13.14 -4.21 -8.69
CA ALA A 182 12.06 -3.34 -9.13
C ALA A 182 11.12 -2.98 -7.98
N VAL A 183 10.70 -1.72 -7.91
CA VAL A 183 9.69 -1.26 -6.95
C VAL A 183 8.32 -1.76 -7.37
N THR A 184 7.71 -2.64 -6.59
CA THR A 184 6.37 -3.18 -6.85
C THR A 184 5.28 -2.28 -6.30
N THR A 185 5.50 -1.72 -5.12
CA THR A 185 4.59 -0.77 -4.49
C THR A 185 5.35 0.27 -3.70
N SER A 186 4.77 1.45 -3.56
CA SER A 186 5.37 2.57 -2.85
C SER A 186 4.32 3.50 -2.28
N THR A 187 4.64 4.15 -1.17
CA THR A 187 3.82 5.19 -0.54
C THR A 187 4.72 6.16 0.21
N ALA A 188 4.21 7.34 0.53
CA ALA A 188 4.92 8.31 1.35
C ALA A 188 3.96 8.98 2.32
N THR A 189 4.49 9.44 3.44
CA THR A 189 3.83 10.37 4.35
C THR A 189 4.13 11.80 3.91
N TYR A 190 3.44 12.77 4.50
CA TYR A 190 3.50 14.19 4.16
C TYR A 190 4.86 14.67 3.65
N GLU A 191 4.85 15.52 2.63
CA GLU A 191 6.01 16.18 2.03
C GLU A 191 7.06 15.27 1.38
N GLN A 192 6.85 13.95 1.39
CA GLN A 192 7.72 13.00 0.72
C GLN A 192 7.03 12.43 -0.51
N TYR A 193 7.77 12.32 -1.61
CA TYR A 193 7.31 11.62 -2.81
C TYR A 193 7.89 10.21 -2.82
N PRO A 194 7.07 9.17 -3.04
CA PRO A 194 7.57 7.80 -3.08
C PRO A 194 8.36 7.52 -4.36
N PRO A 195 9.26 6.50 -4.33
CA PRO A 195 9.92 6.04 -5.55
C PRO A 195 8.90 5.50 -6.56
N SER A 196 9.21 5.66 -7.84
CA SER A 196 8.31 5.24 -8.93
C SER A 196 8.13 3.72 -8.96
N LYS A 197 6.88 3.27 -9.08
CA LYS A 197 6.55 1.86 -9.29
C LYS A 197 7.10 1.35 -10.62
N ASN A 198 7.36 0.05 -10.71
CA ASN A 198 7.87 -0.65 -11.88
C ASN A 198 9.22 -0.10 -12.40
N HIS A 199 10.01 0.51 -11.49
CA HIS A 199 11.34 1.01 -11.79
C HIS A 199 12.38 0.36 -10.90
N VAL A 200 13.55 0.10 -11.46
CA VAL A 200 14.75 -0.27 -10.71
C VAL A 200 15.51 1.01 -10.37
N HIS A 201 15.51 1.35 -9.08
CA HIS A 201 16.37 2.40 -8.55
C HIS A 201 17.64 1.75 -7.99
N LEU A 202 18.77 1.97 -8.62
CA LEU A 202 20.02 1.23 -8.34
C LEU A 202 20.43 1.22 -6.86
N ALA A 203 20.25 2.35 -6.16
CA ALA A 203 20.56 2.42 -4.73
C ALA A 203 19.61 1.58 -3.87
N LEU A 204 18.33 1.54 -4.21
CA LEU A 204 17.32 0.74 -3.51
C LEU A 204 17.50 -0.75 -3.81
N ALA A 205 17.76 -1.11 -5.07
CA ALA A 205 18.08 -2.48 -5.48
C ALA A 205 19.33 -3.01 -4.77
N ALA A 206 20.39 -2.19 -4.70
CA ALA A 206 21.61 -2.55 -3.97
C ALA A 206 21.37 -2.70 -2.46
N LEU A 207 20.50 -1.87 -1.88
CA LEU A 207 20.11 -1.95 -0.49
C LEU A 207 19.30 -3.23 -0.21
N ALA A 208 18.34 -3.54 -1.08
CA ALA A 208 17.53 -4.76 -0.99
C ALA A 208 18.41 -6.02 -1.07
N LYS A 209 19.40 -6.04 -1.96
CA LYS A 209 20.37 -7.14 -2.04
C LYS A 209 21.19 -7.30 -0.77
N GLN A 210 21.62 -6.21 -0.13
CA GLN A 210 22.33 -6.28 1.15
C GLN A 210 21.45 -6.80 2.30
N ALA A 211 20.15 -6.60 2.22
CA ALA A 211 19.19 -7.08 3.22
C ALA A 211 18.88 -8.59 3.11
N GLU A 212 19.53 -9.33 2.21
CA GLU A 212 19.38 -10.79 2.09
C GLU A 212 19.86 -11.53 3.34
N ASP A 213 20.88 -10.99 4.00
CA ASP A 213 21.48 -11.59 5.20
C ASP A 213 20.92 -10.99 6.51
N GLY A 214 19.96 -10.09 6.44
CA GLY A 214 19.32 -9.44 7.59
C GLY A 214 19.05 -7.95 7.37
N PRO A 215 18.41 -7.27 8.35
CA PRO A 215 18.11 -5.85 8.23
C PRO A 215 19.36 -4.99 8.03
N VAL A 216 19.30 -4.08 7.06
CA VAL A 216 20.41 -3.15 6.73
C VAL A 216 19.95 -1.72 6.94
N ARG A 217 20.81 -0.92 7.54
CA ARG A 217 20.59 0.51 7.79
C ARG A 217 21.78 1.30 7.35
N LYS A 218 21.56 2.32 6.51
CA LYS A 218 22.64 3.21 6.09
C LYS A 218 22.15 4.52 5.50
N SER A 219 23.04 5.51 5.41
CA SER A 219 22.82 6.72 4.63
C SER A 219 23.01 6.45 3.15
N LEU A 220 22.08 6.94 2.33
CA LEU A 220 22.17 6.97 0.88
C LEU A 220 22.44 8.39 0.42
N ARG A 221 23.56 8.61 -0.29
CA ARG A 221 23.84 9.91 -0.88
C ARG A 221 22.80 10.26 -1.94
N ASN A 222 22.50 9.31 -2.82
CA ASN A 222 21.44 9.39 -3.83
C ASN A 222 20.52 8.19 -3.60
N ALA A 223 19.26 8.42 -3.24
CA ALA A 223 18.32 7.35 -2.94
C ALA A 223 17.58 6.89 -4.20
N TYR A 224 16.92 7.81 -4.89
CA TYR A 224 16.22 7.53 -6.16
C TYR A 224 15.97 8.82 -6.93
N THR A 225 15.75 8.67 -8.22
CA THR A 225 15.48 9.78 -9.14
C THR A 225 14.00 9.77 -9.53
N TYR A 226 13.36 10.93 -9.48
CA TYR A 226 11.99 11.13 -9.91
C TYR A 226 11.86 11.12 -11.44
N SER A 227 10.63 10.99 -11.92
CA SER A 227 10.33 11.11 -13.35
C SER A 227 10.68 12.49 -13.94
N THR A 228 10.81 13.51 -13.09
CA THR A 228 11.27 14.86 -13.47
C THR A 228 12.77 14.94 -13.70
N GLY A 229 13.53 13.92 -13.29
CA GLY A 229 14.99 13.90 -13.31
C GLY A 229 15.64 14.38 -12.01
N ALA A 230 14.88 15.01 -11.11
CA ALA A 230 15.39 15.39 -9.80
C ALA A 230 15.68 14.14 -8.94
N THR A 231 16.80 14.16 -8.23
CA THR A 231 17.24 13.04 -7.39
C THR A 231 17.06 13.37 -5.92
N LEU A 232 16.43 12.45 -5.17
CA LEU A 232 16.34 12.54 -3.73
C LEU A 232 17.65 12.10 -3.10
N THR A 233 18.30 13.02 -2.37
CA THR A 233 19.63 12.83 -1.80
C THR A 233 19.59 12.84 -0.28
N ARG A 234 20.71 12.41 0.35
CA ARG A 234 20.92 12.45 1.82
C ARG A 234 19.77 11.82 2.60
N MET A 235 19.44 10.59 2.24
CA MET A 235 18.41 9.82 2.92
C MET A 235 19.02 8.77 3.82
N TRP A 236 18.54 8.72 5.05
CA TRP A 236 18.72 7.53 5.88
C TRP A 236 17.75 6.46 5.37
N ALA A 237 18.25 5.27 5.19
CA ALA A 237 17.51 4.15 4.65
C ALA A 237 17.62 2.91 5.54
N GLU A 238 16.52 2.23 5.72
CA GLU A 238 16.45 0.89 6.28
C GLU A 238 15.81 -0.05 5.29
N ALA A 239 16.35 -1.27 5.18
CA ALA A 239 15.78 -2.35 4.40
C ALA A 239 15.69 -3.62 5.24
N CYS A 240 14.56 -4.31 5.15
CA CYS A 240 14.33 -5.59 5.78
C CYS A 240 13.61 -6.52 4.80
N ARG A 241 14.14 -7.73 4.61
CA ARG A 241 13.52 -8.74 3.76
C ARG A 241 12.33 -9.38 4.49
N ASP A 242 11.28 -9.71 3.73
CA ASP A 242 10.15 -10.42 4.30
C ASP A 242 10.52 -11.88 4.66
N HIS A 243 9.72 -12.48 5.51
CA HIS A 243 9.94 -13.87 5.98
C HIS A 243 9.84 -14.92 4.86
N GLU A 244 9.17 -14.59 3.74
CA GLU A 244 9.08 -15.44 2.56
C GLU A 244 10.33 -15.34 1.67
N ASN A 245 11.24 -14.44 2.00
CA ASN A 245 12.46 -14.13 1.24
C ASN A 245 12.19 -13.74 -0.23
N ARG A 246 11.02 -13.17 -0.50
CA ARG A 246 10.57 -12.83 -1.85
C ARG A 246 10.67 -11.34 -2.14
N TYR A 247 10.47 -10.49 -1.12
CA TYR A 247 10.45 -9.04 -1.29
C TYR A 247 11.18 -8.35 -0.13
N THR A 248 11.59 -7.12 -0.37
CA THR A 248 12.28 -6.30 0.64
C THR A 248 11.49 -5.03 0.89
N PHE A 249 11.12 -4.78 2.14
CA PHE A 249 10.61 -3.49 2.60
C PHE A 249 11.75 -2.50 2.74
N ILE A 250 11.54 -1.29 2.23
CA ILE A 250 12.50 -0.19 2.37
C ILE A 250 11.77 1.04 2.92
N ALA A 251 12.34 1.63 3.96
CA ALA A 251 11.90 2.89 4.53
C ALA A 251 13.00 3.95 4.39
N LEU A 252 12.61 5.15 3.98
CA LEU A 252 13.52 6.25 3.65
C LEU A 252 13.06 7.52 4.35
N ARG A 253 13.93 8.19 5.08
CA ARG A 253 13.69 9.50 5.69
C ARG A 253 14.84 10.45 5.40
N PRO A 254 14.60 11.76 5.42
CA PRO A 254 15.69 12.74 5.37
C PRO A 254 16.71 12.51 6.48
N GLU A 255 17.98 12.66 6.17
CA GLU A 255 19.04 12.56 7.14
C GLU A 255 19.03 13.80 8.04
N GLN A 256 18.69 13.62 9.32
CA GLN A 256 18.34 14.71 10.25
C GLN A 256 19.52 15.56 10.75
N ARG A 257 20.61 15.65 10.04
CA ARG A 257 21.67 16.51 10.58
C ARG A 257 21.38 18.01 10.47
N PHE A 258 20.68 18.48 9.44
CA PHE A 258 20.31 19.92 9.26
C PHE A 258 19.19 20.10 8.21
N GLY A 259 18.00 19.51 8.40
CA GLY A 259 16.86 19.80 7.57
C GLY A 259 16.36 18.65 6.69
N THR A 260 15.42 18.98 5.82
CA THR A 260 14.81 18.05 4.85
C THR A 260 15.82 17.56 3.83
N GLY A 261 15.65 16.31 3.35
CA GLY A 261 16.45 15.80 2.23
C GLY A 261 16.42 16.78 1.05
N GLU A 262 17.58 17.06 0.48
CA GLU A 262 17.73 18.02 -0.61
C GLU A 262 17.41 17.34 -1.94
N ILE A 263 16.56 17.96 -2.74
CA ILE A 263 16.33 17.58 -4.15
C ILE A 263 17.35 18.33 -4.97
N VAL A 264 18.22 17.61 -5.65
CA VAL A 264 19.25 18.19 -6.53
C VAL A 264 18.90 17.85 -7.98
N ASP A 265 18.88 18.84 -8.83
CA ASP A 265 18.81 18.65 -10.27
C ASP A 265 20.12 18.03 -10.76
N GLU A 266 20.03 16.82 -11.31
CA GLU A 266 21.20 16.14 -11.83
C GLU A 266 21.40 16.39 -13.32
N ARG A 267 22.66 16.40 -13.74
CA ARG A 267 23.03 16.29 -15.13
C ARG A 267 22.91 14.83 -15.56
N PHE A 268 22.32 14.63 -16.71
CA PHE A 268 22.14 13.32 -17.33
C PHE A 268 23.14 13.15 -18.46
N ILE A 269 23.71 11.96 -18.54
CA ILE A 269 24.50 11.55 -19.69
C ILE A 269 23.65 10.54 -20.48
N CYS A 270 23.52 10.76 -21.78
CA CYS A 270 22.81 9.83 -22.63
C CYS A 270 23.53 8.49 -22.64
N ARG A 271 22.81 7.42 -22.34
CA ARG A 271 23.35 6.04 -22.30
C ARG A 271 23.23 5.32 -23.64
N SER A 272 22.78 5.98 -24.68
CA SER A 272 22.79 5.40 -26.03
C SER A 272 24.24 5.20 -26.48
N PRO A 273 24.61 4.03 -26.99
CA PRO A 273 25.99 3.77 -27.46
C PRO A 273 26.48 4.71 -28.55
N SER A 274 25.55 5.42 -29.21
CA SER A 274 25.82 6.36 -30.29
C SER A 274 25.68 7.82 -29.90
N CYS A 275 25.50 8.12 -28.59
CA CYS A 275 25.19 9.48 -28.15
C CYS A 275 25.71 9.70 -26.73
N ASP A 276 26.73 10.54 -26.57
CA ASP A 276 27.36 10.86 -25.28
C ASP A 276 26.96 12.25 -24.75
N VAL A 277 25.79 12.76 -25.17
CA VAL A 277 25.34 14.12 -24.81
C VAL A 277 25.02 14.19 -23.32
N GLU A 278 25.63 15.18 -22.66
CA GLU A 278 25.27 15.58 -21.29
C GLU A 278 24.18 16.66 -21.36
N PHE A 279 23.12 16.48 -20.59
CA PHE A 279 22.00 17.43 -20.51
C PHE A 279 21.48 17.55 -19.08
N ASP A 280 20.85 18.68 -18.76
CA ASP A 280 20.30 18.95 -17.44
C ASP A 280 18.76 18.89 -17.44
N SER A 281 18.19 18.72 -16.24
CA SER A 281 16.74 18.63 -16.04
C SER A 281 16.02 19.98 -16.20
N THR A 282 16.74 21.10 -16.28
CA THR A 282 16.15 22.45 -16.36
C THR A 282 15.60 22.76 -17.74
N ARG A 283 16.01 22.01 -18.76
CA ARG A 283 15.43 22.14 -20.11
C ARG A 283 14.07 21.46 -20.16
N ASN A 284 13.14 22.02 -20.93
CA ASN A 284 11.82 21.43 -21.22
C ASN A 284 11.97 20.15 -22.06
N LEU A 285 12.49 19.09 -21.46
CA LEU A 285 12.77 17.82 -22.10
C LEU A 285 11.48 17.03 -22.30
N ARG A 286 11.39 16.33 -23.43
CA ARG A 286 10.37 15.31 -23.61
C ARG A 286 10.57 14.22 -22.57
N LYS A 287 9.49 13.82 -21.93
CA LYS A 287 9.51 12.71 -20.98
C LYS A 287 9.21 11.41 -21.70
N CYS A 288 9.90 10.35 -21.29
CA CYS A 288 9.62 9.02 -21.77
C CYS A 288 8.20 8.59 -21.29
N ASN A 289 7.35 8.18 -22.21
CA ASN A 289 6.00 7.72 -21.88
C ASN A 289 5.97 6.43 -21.05
N ARG A 290 7.09 5.71 -20.96
CA ARG A 290 7.22 4.47 -20.18
C ARG A 290 7.67 4.71 -18.75
N CYS A 291 8.73 5.51 -18.55
CA CYS A 291 9.37 5.67 -17.25
C CYS A 291 9.26 7.09 -16.68
N GLY A 292 8.69 8.04 -17.43
CA GLY A 292 8.65 9.45 -17.04
C GLY A 292 10.00 10.14 -17.01
N ALA A 293 11.12 9.45 -17.24
CA ALA A 293 12.45 10.04 -17.25
C ALA A 293 12.62 10.97 -18.47
N PRO A 294 13.47 12.02 -18.35
CA PRO A 294 13.77 12.88 -19.47
C PRO A 294 14.43 12.07 -20.59
N GLN A 295 13.99 12.32 -21.80
CA GLN A 295 14.63 11.78 -23.01
C GLN A 295 15.81 12.67 -23.41
N CYS A 296 16.86 12.05 -23.93
CA CYS A 296 17.98 12.79 -24.50
C CYS A 296 17.46 13.78 -25.56
N PRO A 297 17.82 15.06 -25.50
CA PRO A 297 17.35 16.05 -26.46
C PRO A 297 17.84 15.79 -27.89
N ASP A 298 18.95 15.08 -28.04
CA ASP A 298 19.58 14.86 -29.34
C ASP A 298 19.09 13.57 -30.02
N CYS A 299 19.06 12.44 -29.27
CA CYS A 299 18.69 11.14 -29.88
C CYS A 299 17.32 10.63 -29.48
N GLY A 300 16.61 11.31 -28.54
CA GLY A 300 15.30 10.92 -28.07
C GLY A 300 15.27 9.66 -27.19
N THR A 301 16.40 9.05 -26.92
CA THR A 301 16.49 7.83 -26.09
C THR A 301 16.37 8.18 -24.61
N CYS A 302 15.66 7.36 -23.84
CA CYS A 302 15.71 7.44 -22.38
C CYS A 302 16.59 6.29 -21.84
N SER A 303 17.16 6.49 -20.66
CA SER A 303 18.01 5.49 -19.99
C SER A 303 17.21 4.46 -19.16
N CYS A 304 15.91 4.33 -19.38
CA CYS A 304 15.13 3.34 -18.69
C CYS A 304 15.30 1.97 -19.35
N GLU A 305 15.70 1.00 -18.57
CA GLU A 305 15.45 -0.39 -18.92
C GLU A 305 13.97 -0.67 -18.65
N PRO A 306 13.19 -1.13 -19.64
CA PRO A 306 11.79 -1.45 -19.43
C PRO A 306 11.72 -2.66 -18.47
N VAL A 307 11.31 -2.41 -17.25
CA VAL A 307 11.01 -3.47 -16.27
C VAL A 307 9.58 -3.96 -16.44
N SER A 308 8.76 -3.17 -17.14
CA SER A 308 7.38 -3.51 -17.44
C SER A 308 7.29 -4.55 -18.55
N THR A 309 6.52 -5.60 -18.30
CA THR A 309 6.19 -6.62 -19.32
C THR A 309 5.01 -6.21 -20.18
N GLY A 310 4.33 -5.09 -19.85
CA GLY A 310 3.03 -4.74 -20.40
C GLY A 310 1.90 -5.66 -19.93
N ALA A 311 2.21 -6.67 -19.10
CA ALA A 311 1.22 -7.53 -18.50
C ALA A 311 0.51 -6.80 -17.35
N GLN A 312 -0.80 -6.95 -17.26
CA GLN A 312 -1.60 -6.41 -16.18
C GLN A 312 -2.23 -7.54 -15.37
N CYS A 313 -2.35 -7.34 -14.07
CA CYS A 313 -3.10 -8.25 -13.22
C CYS A 313 -4.59 -8.19 -13.58
N LEU A 314 -5.19 -9.32 -13.86
CA LEU A 314 -6.61 -9.40 -14.22
C LEU A 314 -7.56 -9.02 -13.09
N HIS A 315 -7.07 -8.97 -11.84
CA HIS A 315 -7.88 -8.69 -10.67
C HIS A 315 -7.80 -7.23 -10.20
N CYS A 316 -6.61 -6.62 -10.22
CA CYS A 316 -6.42 -5.25 -9.73
C CYS A 316 -5.96 -4.27 -10.82
N TRP A 317 -5.80 -4.74 -12.07
CA TRP A 317 -5.37 -3.96 -13.24
C TRP A 317 -4.03 -3.25 -13.10
N CYS A 318 -3.27 -3.57 -12.03
CA CYS A 318 -1.91 -3.08 -11.87
C CYS A 318 -0.99 -3.71 -12.91
N GLU A 319 -0.09 -2.91 -13.45
CA GLU A 319 0.99 -3.40 -14.31
C GLU A 319 1.97 -4.24 -13.49
N LEU A 320 2.32 -5.41 -14.02
CA LEU A 320 3.16 -6.39 -13.34
C LEU A 320 4.63 -6.23 -13.70
N THR A 321 5.52 -6.42 -12.71
CA THR A 321 6.95 -6.57 -12.97
C THR A 321 7.22 -7.93 -13.64
N PRO A 322 8.38 -8.11 -14.30
CA PRO A 322 8.77 -9.43 -14.85
C PRO A 322 8.74 -10.54 -13.79
N TYR A 323 9.13 -10.22 -12.57
CA TYR A 323 9.10 -11.17 -11.47
C TYR A 323 7.67 -11.57 -11.11
N GLU A 324 6.77 -10.60 -10.93
CA GLU A 324 5.37 -10.86 -10.59
C GLU A 324 4.63 -11.62 -11.71
N THR A 325 5.00 -11.39 -12.96
CA THR A 325 4.44 -12.15 -14.11
C THR A 325 4.82 -13.63 -14.05
N GLN A 326 6.04 -13.95 -13.57
CA GLN A 326 6.53 -15.32 -13.48
C GLN A 326 6.13 -16.05 -12.20
N HIS A 327 6.05 -15.33 -11.07
CA HIS A 327 5.91 -15.94 -9.74
C HIS A 327 4.56 -15.63 -9.07
N GLY A 328 3.69 -14.90 -9.78
CA GLY A 328 2.42 -14.42 -9.24
C GLY A 328 2.54 -13.05 -8.59
N HIS A 329 1.42 -12.32 -8.61
CA HIS A 329 1.25 -10.98 -8.08
C HIS A 329 0.34 -11.01 -6.85
N GLU A 330 0.75 -10.34 -5.77
CA GLU A 330 -0.10 -10.13 -4.61
C GLU A 330 -0.99 -8.90 -4.88
N CYS A 331 -2.25 -9.14 -5.16
CA CYS A 331 -3.22 -8.07 -5.36
C CYS A 331 -3.51 -7.34 -4.04
N MET A 332 -3.67 -6.03 -4.13
CA MET A 332 -4.20 -5.22 -3.04
C MET A 332 -5.69 -5.43 -2.90
#